data_e26b2695fee58856a53240b5869d27b7
#
_entry.id   e26b2695fee58856a53240b5869d27b7
#
_cell.length_a   1.000
_cell.length_b   1.000
_cell.length_c   1.000
_cell.angle_alpha   90.00
_cell.angle_beta   90.00
_cell.angle_gamma   90.00
#
_symmetry.space_group_name_H-M   'P 1'
#
loop_
_entity.id
_entity.type
_entity.pdbx_description
1 polymer ?
#
loop_
_entity_poly.entity_id
_entity_poly.type
_entity_poly.pdbx_seq_one_letter_code
_entity_poly.pdbx_strand_id
1 'polypeptide(L)'
;MRFAAAILSGLALYAGPAVAEEPRAPFSKDVLERDFRQMMAWFPGEWDNSEQVNFAAELGYPEGATPSRLHSSIHAVDVPALGPNVFYLQQYRDNDPGALGRQRFYAVAIDEASMAIRMDIYTPRDPARFLNAHLEPDQLAGLTRADLTSSPGCEILWRRQAEQFIGWIGENACRIRSRTSAMLTISGDLLLSADQFWASEGVTDDQGGTPFGPVPVPHQMRRAQAFTCWMAVPRLAPAEGWFYARDLKIHDQGGEVWITTDETTPRSFGFRMRNVRWPSGPNADALTLYVHTREQTAAISYAWASPDADRVGINLRMLQGSCSR
;
A
#
# COMPACT_ATOMS: atom_id res chain seq x y z
N MET A 1 74.14 32.21 -30.54
CA MET A 1 73.03 33.13 -30.24
C MET A 1 71.77 32.51 -30.68
N ARG A 2 70.94 31.96 -29.75
CA ARG A 2 69.60 31.41 -30.01
C ARG A 2 68.65 32.05 -29.01
N PHE A 3 67.74 32.87 -29.50
CA PHE A 3 66.70 33.50 -28.72
C PHE A 3 65.57 32.50 -28.51
N ALA A 4 65.22 32.25 -27.25
CA ALA A 4 63.98 31.50 -26.87
C ALA A 4 62.87 32.51 -26.62
N ALA A 5 61.81 32.42 -27.37
CA ALA A 5 60.57 33.17 -27.15
C ALA A 5 59.67 32.41 -26.18
N ALA A 6 59.30 33.00 -25.05
CA ALA A 6 58.33 32.47 -24.09
C ALA A 6 56.97 32.97 -24.51
N ILE A 7 56.04 31.98 -24.74
CA ILE A 7 54.64 32.24 -24.99
C ILE A 7 53.90 32.18 -23.62
N LEU A 8 53.38 33.30 -23.14
CA LEU A 8 52.49 33.40 -22.03
C LEU A 8 51.07 33.13 -22.55
N SER A 9 50.50 31.94 -22.21
CA SER A 9 49.07 31.63 -22.43
C SER A 9 48.26 32.18 -21.25
N GLY A 10 47.51 33.25 -21.48
CA GLY A 10 46.55 33.79 -20.53
C GLY A 10 45.29 32.89 -20.47
N LEU A 11 45.03 32.24 -19.32
CA LEU A 11 43.75 31.62 -19.03
C LEU A 11 42.72 32.72 -18.72
N ALA A 12 41.78 32.94 -19.61
CA ALA A 12 40.58 33.75 -19.33
C ALA A 12 39.60 32.89 -18.55
N LEU A 13 39.41 33.18 -17.27
CA LEU A 13 38.31 32.61 -16.44
C LEU A 13 36.99 33.23 -16.91
N TYR A 14 36.21 32.45 -17.65
CA TYR A 14 34.79 32.79 -17.91
C TYR A 14 34.01 32.59 -16.62
N ALA A 15 33.68 33.66 -15.91
CA ALA A 15 32.63 33.67 -14.92
C ALA A 15 31.28 33.62 -15.66
N GLY A 16 30.66 32.44 -15.73
CA GLY A 16 29.26 32.31 -16.21
C GLY A 16 28.36 33.10 -15.29
N PRO A 17 27.23 33.62 -15.82
CA PRO A 17 26.23 34.29 -14.98
C PRO A 17 25.75 33.32 -13.89
N ALA A 18 25.87 33.75 -12.64
CA ALA A 18 25.23 33.05 -11.52
C ALA A 18 23.71 33.06 -11.79
N VAL A 19 23.15 31.90 -12.06
CA VAL A 19 21.69 31.72 -12.10
C VAL A 19 21.22 32.01 -10.70
N ALA A 20 20.61 33.18 -10.49
CA ALA A 20 19.95 33.50 -9.25
C ALA A 20 18.80 32.47 -9.08
N GLU A 21 18.91 31.65 -8.07
CA GLU A 21 17.83 30.75 -7.69
C GLU A 21 16.64 31.65 -7.33
N GLU A 22 15.57 31.59 -8.15
CA GLU A 22 14.34 32.32 -7.85
C GLU A 22 13.88 31.95 -6.46
N PRO A 23 13.56 32.91 -5.58
CA PRO A 23 13.08 32.62 -4.25
C PRO A 23 11.82 31.78 -4.40
N ARG A 24 11.87 30.54 -3.90
CA ARG A 24 10.68 29.67 -3.84
C ARG A 24 9.57 30.47 -3.20
N ALA A 25 8.47 30.64 -3.93
CA ALA A 25 7.27 31.30 -3.41
C ALA A 25 6.93 30.68 -2.04
N PRO A 26 6.69 31.49 -1.00
CA PRO A 26 6.35 30.96 0.31
C PRO A 26 5.12 30.06 0.14
N PHE A 27 5.12 28.87 0.78
CA PHE A 27 3.97 27.98 0.80
C PHE A 27 2.76 28.78 1.27
N SER A 28 1.82 29.04 0.36
CA SER A 28 0.60 29.77 0.70
C SER A 28 -0.38 28.81 1.36
N LYS A 29 -1.27 29.34 2.19
CA LYS A 29 -2.38 28.58 2.78
C LYS A 29 -3.20 27.86 1.71
N ASP A 30 -3.47 28.53 0.60
CA ASP A 30 -4.23 27.96 -0.54
C ASP A 30 -3.55 26.72 -1.16
N VAL A 31 -2.20 26.72 -1.22
CA VAL A 31 -1.44 25.56 -1.70
C VAL A 31 -1.60 24.41 -0.72
N LEU A 32 -1.49 24.66 0.58
CA LEU A 32 -1.63 23.63 1.60
C LEU A 32 -3.05 23.05 1.64
N GLU A 33 -4.07 23.88 1.48
CA GLU A 33 -5.48 23.45 1.40
C GLU A 33 -5.74 22.60 0.12
N ARG A 34 -5.17 22.98 -1.01
CA ARG A 34 -5.24 22.17 -2.24
C ARG A 34 -4.58 20.81 -2.05
N ASP A 35 -3.38 20.79 -1.48
CA ASP A 35 -2.60 19.58 -1.24
C ASP A 35 -3.31 18.69 -0.20
N PHE A 36 -3.94 19.27 0.81
CA PHE A 36 -4.78 18.55 1.76
C PHE A 36 -5.94 17.82 1.04
N ARG A 37 -6.71 18.52 0.20
CA ARG A 37 -7.81 17.89 -0.56
C ARG A 37 -7.30 16.74 -1.44
N GLN A 38 -6.12 16.91 -2.06
CA GLN A 38 -5.52 15.87 -2.89
C GLN A 38 -5.13 14.64 -2.07
N MET A 39 -4.51 14.85 -0.90
CA MET A 39 -4.14 13.75 0.00
C MET A 39 -5.38 12.99 0.49
N MET A 40 -6.44 13.73 0.87
CA MET A 40 -7.72 13.13 1.31
C MET A 40 -8.37 12.28 0.22
N ALA A 41 -8.15 12.59 -1.07
CA ALA A 41 -8.63 11.79 -2.19
C ALA A 41 -7.75 10.56 -2.47
N TRP A 42 -6.44 10.65 -2.19
CA TRP A 42 -5.51 9.56 -2.51
C TRP A 42 -5.33 8.56 -1.38
N PHE A 43 -5.46 8.97 -0.12
CA PHE A 43 -5.13 8.11 1.02
C PHE A 43 -6.10 6.92 1.19
N PRO A 44 -7.44 7.06 1.10
CA PRO A 44 -8.35 5.93 1.23
C PRO A 44 -8.26 4.97 0.05
N GLY A 45 -8.51 3.70 0.29
CA GLY A 45 -8.55 2.61 -0.69
C GLY A 45 -7.89 1.33 -0.18
N GLU A 46 -7.81 0.37 -1.08
CA GLU A 46 -7.15 -0.91 -0.84
C GLU A 46 -5.70 -0.85 -1.36
N TRP A 47 -4.76 -1.30 -0.56
CA TRP A 47 -3.33 -1.23 -0.82
C TRP A 47 -2.66 -2.57 -0.52
N ASP A 48 -1.82 -3.09 -1.44
CA ASP A 48 -1.19 -4.40 -1.29
C ASP A 48 0.22 -4.38 -1.91
N ASN A 49 1.19 -5.01 -1.25
CA ASN A 49 2.56 -5.13 -1.76
C ASN A 49 2.86 -6.50 -2.40
N SER A 50 1.83 -7.22 -2.86
CA SER A 50 2.03 -8.57 -3.42
C SER A 50 3.01 -8.61 -4.59
N GLU A 51 3.04 -7.57 -5.43
CA GLU A 51 3.98 -7.50 -6.54
C GLU A 51 5.43 -7.38 -6.05
N GLN A 52 5.68 -6.58 -5.01
CA GLN A 52 7.00 -6.50 -4.37
C GLN A 52 7.47 -7.88 -3.88
N VAL A 53 6.59 -8.62 -3.21
CA VAL A 53 6.89 -9.96 -2.68
C VAL A 53 7.11 -10.98 -3.82
N ASN A 54 6.25 -10.94 -4.85
CA ASN A 54 6.38 -11.82 -6.00
C ASN A 54 7.70 -11.59 -6.75
N PHE A 55 8.05 -10.34 -7.07
CA PHE A 55 9.30 -10.02 -7.75
C PHE A 55 10.53 -10.40 -6.93
N ALA A 56 10.49 -10.22 -5.62
CA ALA A 56 11.58 -10.62 -4.76
C ALA A 56 11.80 -12.15 -4.78
N ALA A 57 10.72 -12.92 -4.75
CA ALA A 57 10.77 -14.37 -4.87
C ALA A 57 11.29 -14.81 -6.25
N GLU A 58 10.82 -14.18 -7.33
CA GLU A 58 11.28 -14.46 -8.72
C GLU A 58 12.76 -14.12 -8.91
N LEU A 59 13.27 -13.08 -8.25
CA LEU A 59 14.67 -12.67 -8.27
C LEU A 59 15.55 -13.48 -7.31
N GLY A 60 14.98 -14.38 -6.52
CA GLY A 60 15.71 -15.24 -5.59
C GLY A 60 16.29 -14.47 -4.41
N TYR A 61 15.63 -13.41 -3.94
CA TYR A 61 16.07 -12.71 -2.72
C TYR A 61 15.98 -13.65 -1.52
N PRO A 62 16.97 -13.58 -0.61
CA PRO A 62 16.97 -14.45 0.55
C PRO A 62 15.76 -14.16 1.45
N GLU A 63 15.29 -15.20 2.14
CA GLU A 63 14.25 -15.07 3.15
C GLU A 63 14.61 -13.99 4.19
N GLY A 64 13.68 -13.11 4.51
CA GLY A 64 13.89 -11.97 5.41
C GLY A 64 14.51 -10.72 4.76
N ALA A 65 15.00 -10.78 3.51
CA ALA A 65 15.45 -9.60 2.77
C ALA A 65 14.32 -8.80 2.13
N THR A 66 13.12 -9.37 2.11
CA THR A 66 11.90 -8.74 1.59
C THR A 66 10.88 -8.54 2.70
N PRO A 67 10.10 -7.45 2.64
CA PRO A 67 8.99 -7.30 3.57
C PRO A 67 7.95 -8.40 3.35
N SER A 68 7.28 -8.80 4.43
CA SER A 68 6.11 -9.68 4.34
C SER A 68 5.01 -9.04 3.49
N ARG A 69 4.14 -9.85 2.90
CA ARG A 69 2.96 -9.34 2.22
C ARG A 69 2.01 -8.70 3.23
N LEU A 70 1.60 -7.48 2.94
CA LEU A 70 0.59 -6.74 3.68
C LEU A 70 -0.52 -6.28 2.74
N HIS A 71 -1.75 -6.46 3.18
CA HIS A 71 -2.94 -5.86 2.58
C HIS A 71 -3.52 -4.84 3.54
N SER A 72 -3.73 -3.61 3.09
CA SER A 72 -4.22 -2.49 3.90
C SER A 72 -5.49 -1.92 3.31
N SER A 73 -6.55 -1.97 4.09
CA SER A 73 -7.87 -1.41 3.77
C SER A 73 -8.03 -0.11 4.56
N ILE A 74 -8.16 1.03 3.86
CA ILE A 74 -8.24 2.37 4.46
C ILE A 74 -9.53 3.04 4.01
N HIS A 75 -10.40 3.40 4.97
CA HIS A 75 -11.70 3.98 4.69
C HIS A 75 -11.93 5.25 5.49
N ALA A 76 -12.56 6.24 4.88
CA ALA A 76 -13.07 7.40 5.60
C ALA A 76 -14.22 6.96 6.52
N VAL A 77 -14.19 7.41 7.77
CA VAL A 77 -15.19 7.07 8.79
C VAL A 77 -15.60 8.32 9.57
N ASP A 78 -16.84 8.31 10.07
CA ASP A 78 -17.34 9.39 10.92
C ASP A 78 -17.05 9.07 12.39
N VAL A 79 -16.10 9.82 12.97
CA VAL A 79 -15.71 9.73 14.39
C VAL A 79 -15.54 11.15 14.94
N PRO A 80 -16.64 11.82 15.34
CA PRO A 80 -16.61 13.23 15.77
C PRO A 80 -15.63 13.50 16.92
N ALA A 81 -15.40 12.53 17.80
CA ALA A 81 -14.43 12.64 18.90
C ALA A 81 -12.98 12.85 18.45
N LEU A 82 -12.64 12.49 17.21
CA LEU A 82 -11.31 12.64 16.61
C LEU A 82 -11.21 13.82 15.64
N GLY A 83 -12.34 14.29 15.11
CA GLY A 83 -12.40 15.42 14.20
C GLY A 83 -13.16 15.11 12.90
N PRO A 84 -13.16 16.05 11.94
CA PRO A 84 -13.98 15.94 10.72
C PRO A 84 -13.36 15.02 9.64
N ASN A 85 -12.07 14.73 9.72
CA ASN A 85 -11.36 13.97 8.68
C ASN A 85 -10.66 12.79 9.33
N VAL A 86 -11.38 11.67 9.43
CA VAL A 86 -10.89 10.47 10.09
C VAL A 86 -10.89 9.31 9.10
N PHE A 87 -9.80 8.55 9.10
CA PHE A 87 -9.70 7.29 8.38
C PHE A 87 -9.52 6.14 9.36
N TYR A 88 -10.12 5.02 9.04
CA TYR A 88 -9.91 3.75 9.70
C TYR A 88 -9.09 2.83 8.82
N LEU A 89 -8.03 2.25 9.37
CA LEU A 89 -7.16 1.27 8.71
C LEU A 89 -7.33 -0.08 9.37
N GLN A 90 -7.55 -1.10 8.53
CA GLN A 90 -7.27 -2.51 8.84
C GLN A 90 -6.16 -3.03 7.93
N GLN A 91 -5.18 -3.72 8.50
CA GLN A 91 -4.06 -4.28 7.76
C GLN A 91 -3.93 -5.75 8.09
N TYR A 92 -3.86 -6.57 7.06
CA TYR A 92 -3.77 -8.02 7.12
C TYR A 92 -2.43 -8.51 6.60
N ARG A 93 -1.92 -9.60 7.16
CA ARG A 93 -0.79 -10.33 6.59
C ARG A 93 -1.30 -11.31 5.54
N ASP A 94 -0.55 -11.45 4.45
CA ASP A 94 -0.81 -12.38 3.36
C ASP A 94 -2.22 -12.28 2.72
N ASN A 95 -2.86 -11.11 2.85
CA ASN A 95 -4.25 -10.88 2.45
C ASN A 95 -5.23 -11.89 3.09
N ASP A 96 -4.90 -12.36 4.28
CA ASP A 96 -5.76 -13.24 5.08
C ASP A 96 -6.57 -12.41 6.08
N PRO A 97 -7.91 -12.30 5.94
CA PRO A 97 -8.76 -11.58 6.89
C PRO A 97 -8.66 -12.10 8.34
N GLY A 98 -8.23 -13.36 8.52
CA GLY A 98 -7.98 -13.93 9.84
C GLY A 98 -6.64 -13.51 10.46
N ALA A 99 -5.73 -12.97 9.66
CA ALA A 99 -4.38 -12.58 10.09
C ALA A 99 -4.27 -11.05 10.28
N LEU A 100 -5.20 -10.46 11.05
CA LEU A 100 -5.20 -9.03 11.37
C LEU A 100 -3.88 -8.65 12.06
N GLY A 101 -3.10 -7.78 11.40
CA GLY A 101 -1.80 -7.32 11.89
C GLY A 101 -1.88 -5.96 12.59
N ARG A 102 -2.73 -5.05 12.09
CA ARG A 102 -2.81 -3.68 12.59
C ARG A 102 -4.21 -3.08 12.40
N GLN A 103 -4.66 -2.31 13.39
CA GLN A 103 -5.80 -1.39 13.29
C GLN A 103 -5.38 -0.01 13.75
N ARG A 104 -5.83 1.04 13.06
CA ARG A 104 -5.55 2.44 13.38
C ARG A 104 -6.73 3.32 13.00
N PHE A 105 -6.89 4.40 13.76
CA PHE A 105 -7.62 5.58 13.30
C PHE A 105 -6.62 6.69 13.04
N TYR A 106 -6.77 7.38 11.95
CA TYR A 106 -5.97 8.53 11.54
C TYR A 106 -6.84 9.77 11.52
N ALA A 107 -6.56 10.74 12.37
CA ALA A 107 -7.21 12.05 12.29
C ALA A 107 -6.29 13.00 11.54
N VAL A 108 -6.80 13.58 10.46
CA VAL A 108 -5.99 14.36 9.51
C VAL A 108 -6.43 15.82 9.51
N ALA A 109 -5.48 16.72 9.64
CA ALA A 109 -5.70 18.17 9.65
C ALA A 109 -4.54 18.93 9.03
N ILE A 110 -4.79 20.17 8.63
CA ILE A 110 -3.74 21.11 8.24
C ILE A 110 -3.06 21.61 9.53
N ASP A 111 -1.73 21.56 9.55
CA ASP A 111 -0.90 22.21 10.56
C ASP A 111 -0.16 23.38 9.93
N GLU A 112 -0.71 24.58 10.13
CA GLU A 112 -0.13 25.81 9.60
C GLU A 112 1.23 26.12 10.23
N ALA A 113 1.47 25.70 11.48
CA ALA A 113 2.73 25.97 12.18
C ALA A 113 3.92 25.20 11.54
N SER A 114 3.71 23.96 11.17
CA SER A 114 4.71 23.15 10.47
C SER A 114 4.61 23.28 8.94
N MET A 115 3.62 24.00 8.42
CA MET A 115 3.31 24.07 6.98
C MET A 115 3.22 22.66 6.35
N ALA A 116 2.46 21.78 7.01
CA ALA A 116 2.31 20.39 6.63
C ALA A 116 0.87 19.89 6.86
N ILE A 117 0.54 18.75 6.31
CA ILE A 117 -0.67 18.00 6.69
C ILE A 117 -0.25 17.07 7.83
N ARG A 118 -0.91 17.22 8.98
CA ARG A 118 -0.66 16.42 10.17
C ARG A 118 -1.65 15.25 10.22
N MET A 119 -1.14 14.07 10.52
CA MET A 119 -1.91 12.85 10.71
C MET A 119 -1.63 12.28 12.09
N ASP A 120 -2.58 12.46 13.01
CA ASP A 120 -2.52 11.88 14.35
C ASP A 120 -2.92 10.42 14.31
N ILE A 121 -2.18 9.56 15.03
CA ILE A 121 -2.35 8.11 15.04
C ILE A 121 -3.02 7.67 16.34
N TYR A 122 -4.13 6.94 16.21
CA TYR A 122 -4.84 6.34 17.34
C TYR A 122 -4.95 4.84 17.16
N THR A 123 -4.72 4.09 18.23
CA THR A 123 -4.83 2.63 18.26
C THR A 123 -5.99 2.22 19.17
N PRO A 124 -6.92 1.39 18.72
CA PRO A 124 -7.94 0.81 19.58
C PRO A 124 -7.33 0.08 20.78
N ARG A 125 -7.89 0.31 21.99
CA ARG A 125 -7.54 -0.49 23.18
C ARG A 125 -8.12 -1.90 23.10
N ASP A 126 -9.29 -2.02 22.50
CA ASP A 126 -9.97 -3.28 22.20
C ASP A 126 -10.13 -3.40 20.67
N PRO A 127 -9.17 -4.03 19.98
CA PRO A 127 -9.25 -4.19 18.53
C PRO A 127 -10.44 -5.01 18.05
N ALA A 128 -10.90 -5.98 18.85
CA ALA A 128 -12.00 -6.87 18.44
C ALA A 128 -13.33 -6.11 18.29
N ARG A 129 -13.54 -5.07 19.11
CA ARG A 129 -14.73 -4.20 19.04
C ARG A 129 -14.87 -3.47 17.71
N PHE A 130 -13.77 -3.19 17.04
CA PHE A 130 -13.74 -2.37 15.83
C PHE A 130 -13.39 -3.16 14.57
N LEU A 131 -13.44 -4.50 14.64
CA LEU A 131 -13.22 -5.33 13.47
C LEU A 131 -14.29 -5.01 12.42
N ASN A 132 -13.85 -4.67 11.20
CA ASN A 132 -14.70 -4.26 10.07
C ASN A 132 -15.59 -3.03 10.32
N ALA A 133 -15.23 -2.16 11.25
CA ALA A 133 -16.03 -0.99 11.62
C ALA A 133 -16.37 -0.04 10.45
N HIS A 134 -15.57 -0.07 9.37
CA HIS A 134 -15.86 0.67 8.14
C HIS A 134 -17.08 0.14 7.37
N LEU A 135 -17.45 -1.13 7.58
CA LEU A 135 -18.66 -1.76 7.00
C LEU A 135 -19.89 -1.61 7.90
N GLU A 136 -19.68 -1.35 9.17
CA GLU A 136 -20.71 -1.26 10.21
C GLU A 136 -20.56 0.06 10.99
N PRO A 137 -21.01 1.20 10.44
CA PRO A 137 -20.83 2.53 11.04
C PRO A 137 -21.33 2.63 12.47
N ASP A 138 -22.36 1.84 12.85
CA ASP A 138 -22.90 1.80 14.20
C ASP A 138 -21.87 1.35 15.27
N GLN A 139 -20.85 0.58 14.86
CA GLN A 139 -19.74 0.21 15.76
C GLN A 139 -18.90 1.42 16.17
N LEU A 140 -18.92 2.49 15.38
CA LEU A 140 -18.20 3.74 15.65
C LEU A 140 -19.05 4.72 16.45
N ALA A 141 -20.36 4.50 16.55
CA ALA A 141 -21.24 5.31 17.36
C ALA A 141 -20.80 5.25 18.84
N GLY A 142 -20.57 6.42 19.41
CA GLY A 142 -20.11 6.53 20.79
C GLY A 142 -18.64 6.22 21.04
N LEU A 143 -17.82 6.03 20.00
CA LEU A 143 -16.36 5.96 20.14
C LEU A 143 -15.83 7.26 20.72
N THR A 144 -15.03 7.15 21.78
CA THR A 144 -14.42 8.26 22.47
C THR A 144 -12.88 8.15 22.47
N ARG A 145 -12.20 9.24 22.82
CA ARG A 145 -10.74 9.20 22.98
C ARG A 145 -10.27 8.21 24.06
N ALA A 146 -11.10 7.89 25.05
CA ALA A 146 -10.79 6.94 26.11
C ALA A 146 -10.71 5.49 25.59
N ASP A 147 -11.39 5.17 24.49
CA ASP A 147 -11.34 3.84 23.85
C ASP A 147 -10.03 3.63 23.06
N LEU A 148 -9.23 4.66 22.92
CA LEU A 148 -8.05 4.70 22.06
C LEU A 148 -6.77 4.98 22.86
N THR A 149 -5.64 4.65 22.25
CA THR A 149 -4.31 5.11 22.68
C THR A 149 -3.68 5.93 21.58
N SER A 150 -2.96 6.99 21.96
CA SER A 150 -2.08 7.75 21.07
C SER A 150 -0.82 8.11 21.82
N SER A 151 0.25 8.40 21.10
CA SER A 151 1.52 8.81 21.68
C SER A 151 1.91 10.16 21.09
N PRO A 152 2.04 11.22 21.92
CA PRO A 152 2.51 12.52 21.46
C PRO A 152 3.88 12.37 20.75
N GLY A 153 4.07 13.13 19.68
CA GLY A 153 5.29 13.08 18.87
C GLY A 153 5.32 11.96 17.81
N CYS A 154 4.30 11.07 17.82
CA CYS A 154 4.19 9.98 16.84
C CYS A 154 3.28 10.33 15.66
N GLU A 155 2.84 11.57 15.55
CA GLU A 155 2.11 12.04 14.38
C GLU A 155 2.99 12.01 13.13
N ILE A 156 2.37 11.74 11.98
CA ILE A 156 3.03 11.80 10.67
C ILE A 156 2.75 13.20 10.08
N LEU A 157 3.80 13.87 9.66
CA LEU A 157 3.73 15.11 8.92
C LEU A 157 3.90 14.81 7.43
N TRP A 158 3.04 15.40 6.59
CA TRP A 158 3.06 15.18 5.15
C TRP A 158 3.24 16.48 4.38
N ARG A 159 4.06 16.45 3.35
CA ARG A 159 4.19 17.53 2.36
C ARG A 159 4.15 16.98 0.96
N ARG A 160 3.54 17.73 0.07
CA ARG A 160 3.58 17.40 -1.35
C ARG A 160 4.96 17.70 -1.93
N GLN A 161 5.46 16.77 -2.73
CA GLN A 161 6.69 16.90 -3.50
C GLN A 161 6.42 16.36 -4.91
N ALA A 162 6.26 17.27 -5.87
CA ALA A 162 5.83 16.93 -7.23
C ALA A 162 4.48 16.16 -7.25
N GLU A 163 4.46 14.96 -7.80
CA GLU A 163 3.26 14.13 -7.95
C GLU A 163 3.08 13.12 -6.79
N GLN A 164 3.66 13.40 -5.62
CA GLN A 164 3.57 12.53 -4.46
C GLN A 164 3.59 13.34 -3.16
N PHE A 165 3.19 12.70 -2.07
CA PHE A 165 3.37 13.19 -0.71
C PHE A 165 4.49 12.40 -0.05
N ILE A 166 5.35 13.11 0.67
CA ILE A 166 6.35 12.52 1.56
C ILE A 166 5.83 12.73 2.98
N GLY A 167 5.75 11.63 3.73
CA GLY A 167 5.37 11.60 5.13
C GLY A 167 6.56 11.23 6.01
N TRP A 168 6.68 11.85 7.18
CA TRP A 168 7.71 11.53 8.15
C TRP A 168 7.23 11.71 9.57
N ILE A 169 7.81 10.97 10.49
CA ILE A 169 7.72 11.22 11.92
C ILE A 169 8.89 12.14 12.31
N GLY A 170 8.62 13.15 13.14
CA GLY A 170 9.66 14.09 13.60
C GLY A 170 10.85 13.35 14.21
N GLU A 171 12.07 13.80 13.91
CA GLU A 171 13.30 13.19 14.42
C GLU A 171 13.28 13.13 15.96
N ASN A 172 13.48 11.91 16.51
CA ASN A 172 13.44 11.62 17.95
C ASN A 172 12.14 12.06 18.69
N ALA A 173 11.07 12.41 17.95
CA ALA A 173 9.82 12.89 18.53
C ALA A 173 8.95 11.74 19.06
N CYS A 174 8.87 10.64 18.32
CA CYS A 174 8.03 9.50 18.68
C CYS A 174 8.76 8.57 19.66
N ARG A 175 8.55 8.80 20.94
CA ARG A 175 9.13 7.99 22.02
C ARG A 175 8.04 7.22 22.75
N ILE A 176 8.12 5.89 22.73
CA ILE A 176 7.16 5.01 23.36
C ILE A 176 7.85 4.08 24.36
N ARG A 177 7.10 3.69 25.39
CA ARG A 177 7.56 2.67 26.35
C ARG A 177 7.14 1.28 25.88
N SER A 178 8.10 0.39 25.72
CA SER A 178 7.83 -1.02 25.37
C SER A 178 7.16 -1.77 26.54
N ARG A 179 6.65 -2.97 26.26
CA ARG A 179 6.12 -3.85 27.31
C ARG A 179 7.17 -4.25 28.35
N THR A 180 8.44 -4.27 27.99
CA THR A 180 9.57 -4.53 28.87
C THR A 180 10.11 -3.29 29.57
N SER A 181 9.37 -2.17 29.50
CA SER A 181 9.72 -0.86 30.07
C SER A 181 10.92 -0.16 29.42
N ALA A 182 11.52 -0.69 28.37
CA ALA A 182 12.51 0.03 27.57
C ALA A 182 11.88 1.19 26.81
N MET A 183 12.57 2.32 26.72
CA MET A 183 12.18 3.44 25.86
C MET A 183 12.63 3.12 24.43
N LEU A 184 11.69 3.30 23.50
CA LEU A 184 11.91 3.09 22.08
C LEU A 184 11.62 4.38 21.33
N THR A 185 12.45 4.72 20.38
CA THR A 185 12.23 5.81 19.42
C THR A 185 11.79 5.19 18.10
N ILE A 186 10.64 5.66 17.60
CA ILE A 186 10.08 5.24 16.31
C ILE A 186 10.43 6.32 15.28
N SER A 187 10.97 5.90 14.17
CA SER A 187 11.10 6.70 12.94
C SER A 187 10.17 6.15 11.86
N GLY A 188 9.76 6.98 10.93
CA GLY A 188 8.91 6.56 9.83
C GLY A 188 9.12 7.44 8.61
N ASP A 189 9.28 6.77 7.46
CA ASP A 189 9.32 7.40 6.15
C ASP A 189 8.20 6.81 5.28
N LEU A 190 7.37 7.68 4.75
CA LEU A 190 6.20 7.29 3.98
C LEU A 190 6.17 8.05 2.65
N LEU A 191 5.57 7.41 1.65
CA LEU A 191 5.29 8.01 0.35
C LEU A 191 3.84 7.68 -0.03
N LEU A 192 3.11 8.66 -0.52
CA LEU A 192 1.76 8.48 -1.05
C LEU A 192 1.64 9.16 -2.42
N SER A 193 1.18 8.41 -3.41
CA SER A 193 0.75 8.92 -4.71
C SER A 193 -0.66 8.42 -5.04
N ALA A 194 -1.14 8.67 -6.23
CA ALA A 194 -2.45 8.18 -6.67
C ALA A 194 -2.55 6.64 -6.66
N ASP A 195 -1.44 5.95 -6.91
CA ASP A 195 -1.38 4.49 -7.12
C ASP A 195 -0.35 3.76 -6.24
N GLN A 196 0.43 4.48 -5.42
CA GLN A 196 1.45 3.91 -4.55
C GLN A 196 1.34 4.45 -3.12
N PHE A 197 1.53 3.57 -2.16
CA PHE A 197 1.67 3.89 -0.75
C PHE A 197 2.83 3.09 -0.16
N TRP A 198 3.95 3.75 0.10
CA TRP A 198 5.13 3.12 0.69
C TRP A 198 5.23 3.49 2.16
N ALA A 199 5.63 2.55 2.98
CA ALA A 199 5.81 2.76 4.40
C ALA A 199 7.01 1.98 4.93
N SER A 200 7.86 2.67 5.68
CA SER A 200 8.99 2.14 6.43
C SER A 200 8.91 2.65 7.85
N GLU A 201 9.07 1.75 8.83
CA GLU A 201 9.13 2.11 10.24
C GLU A 201 10.44 1.56 10.85
N GLY A 202 11.24 2.43 11.42
CA GLY A 202 12.44 2.08 12.17
C GLY A 202 12.18 2.17 13.67
N VAL A 203 12.85 1.31 14.44
CA VAL A 203 12.77 1.32 15.91
C VAL A 203 14.16 1.26 16.49
N THR A 204 14.52 2.25 17.33
CA THR A 204 15.79 2.26 18.05
C THR A 204 15.54 2.34 19.55
N ASP A 205 16.43 1.76 20.35
CA ASP A 205 16.43 1.91 21.80
C ASP A 205 17.29 3.12 22.24
N ASP A 206 17.28 3.42 23.55
CA ASP A 206 18.05 4.55 24.10
C ASP A 206 19.59 4.35 24.00
N GLN A 207 20.07 3.17 23.62
CA GLN A 207 21.49 2.87 23.40
C GLN A 207 21.86 2.90 21.89
N GLY A 208 20.91 3.24 21.02
CA GLY A 208 21.07 3.22 19.57
C GLY A 208 21.02 1.81 18.95
N GLY A 209 20.63 0.82 19.74
CA GLY A 209 20.37 -0.53 19.24
C GLY A 209 19.08 -0.59 18.42
N THR A 210 18.99 -1.55 17.50
CA THR A 210 17.80 -1.82 16.69
C THR A 210 17.14 -3.12 17.15
N PRO A 211 16.31 -3.10 18.22
CA PRO A 211 15.78 -4.31 18.86
C PRO A 211 14.92 -5.19 17.96
N PHE A 212 14.43 -4.62 16.85
CA PHE A 212 13.65 -5.34 15.83
C PHE A 212 14.39 -5.47 14.50
N GLY A 213 15.73 -5.32 14.52
CA GLY A 213 16.57 -5.35 13.32
C GLY A 213 16.79 -3.97 12.69
N PRO A 214 17.58 -3.89 11.61
CA PRO A 214 17.80 -2.63 10.87
C PRO A 214 16.48 -2.10 10.32
N VAL A 215 16.46 -0.82 9.92
CA VAL A 215 15.30 -0.22 9.24
C VAL A 215 14.91 -1.11 8.07
N PRO A 216 13.69 -1.64 8.06
CA PRO A 216 13.30 -2.60 7.04
C PRO A 216 13.18 -1.93 5.67
N VAL A 217 13.33 -2.71 4.61
CA VAL A 217 12.95 -2.27 3.26
C VAL A 217 11.49 -1.81 3.30
N PRO A 218 11.16 -0.63 2.73
CA PRO A 218 9.78 -0.13 2.73
C PRO A 218 8.80 -1.14 2.13
N HIS A 219 7.63 -1.27 2.73
CA HIS A 219 6.51 -1.94 2.09
C HIS A 219 6.02 -1.06 0.93
N GLN A 220 6.25 -1.50 -0.29
CA GLN A 220 5.89 -0.80 -1.52
C GLN A 220 4.51 -1.25 -1.98
N MET A 221 3.48 -0.76 -1.30
CA MET A 221 2.10 -1.10 -1.61
C MET A 221 1.63 -0.36 -2.86
N ARG A 222 0.84 -1.04 -3.68
CA ARG A 222 0.15 -0.47 -4.82
C ARG A 222 -1.36 -0.47 -4.55
N ARG A 223 -2.05 0.50 -5.16
CA ARG A 223 -3.51 0.57 -5.09
C ARG A 223 -4.13 -0.65 -5.75
N ALA A 224 -4.94 -1.37 -5.00
CA ALA A 224 -5.67 -2.54 -5.48
C ALA A 224 -7.01 -2.11 -6.07
N GLN A 225 -7.29 -2.57 -7.29
CA GLN A 225 -8.57 -2.34 -7.97
C GLN A 225 -9.47 -3.55 -7.77
N ALA A 226 -10.70 -3.29 -7.33
CA ALA A 226 -11.68 -4.34 -7.10
C ALA A 226 -12.31 -4.82 -8.41
N PHE A 227 -12.50 -6.14 -8.52
CA PHE A 227 -13.19 -6.80 -9.62
C PHE A 227 -14.27 -7.72 -9.08
N THR A 228 -15.33 -7.90 -9.86
CA THR A 228 -16.37 -8.88 -9.60
C THR A 228 -16.27 -9.97 -10.68
N CYS A 229 -16.13 -11.21 -10.23
CA CYS A 229 -15.95 -12.35 -11.11
C CYS A 229 -17.16 -13.29 -11.10
N TRP A 230 -17.24 -14.10 -12.15
CA TRP A 230 -18.05 -15.30 -12.20
C TRP A 230 -17.23 -16.47 -12.72
N MET A 231 -17.59 -17.67 -12.31
CA MET A 231 -17.04 -18.93 -12.81
C MET A 231 -18.16 -19.89 -13.20
N ALA A 232 -17.95 -20.63 -14.29
CA ALA A 232 -18.82 -21.71 -14.73
C ALA A 232 -17.98 -22.97 -14.96
N VAL A 233 -18.37 -24.07 -14.32
CA VAL A 233 -17.68 -25.36 -14.40
C VAL A 233 -18.63 -26.38 -15.00
N PRO A 234 -18.29 -27.06 -16.13
CA PRO A 234 -19.12 -28.14 -16.65
C PRO A 234 -19.11 -29.30 -15.65
N ARG A 235 -20.29 -29.86 -15.35
CA ARG A 235 -20.43 -30.98 -14.43
C ARG A 235 -19.78 -32.23 -15.01
N LEU A 236 -19.32 -33.13 -14.15
CA LEU A 236 -18.72 -34.41 -14.59
C LEU A 236 -19.74 -35.28 -15.33
N ALA A 237 -21.01 -35.21 -14.93
CA ALA A 237 -22.11 -35.79 -15.69
C ALA A 237 -22.69 -34.75 -16.67
N PRO A 238 -22.39 -34.80 -17.97
CA PRO A 238 -22.79 -33.75 -18.92
C PRO A 238 -24.26 -33.43 -18.98
N ALA A 239 -25.13 -34.39 -18.67
CA ALA A 239 -26.59 -34.20 -18.61
C ALA A 239 -27.01 -33.22 -17.49
N GLU A 240 -26.18 -33.02 -16.47
CA GLU A 240 -26.45 -32.11 -15.35
C GLU A 240 -26.07 -30.67 -15.65
N GLY A 241 -25.45 -30.39 -16.82
CA GLY A 241 -25.12 -29.05 -17.30
C GLY A 241 -23.90 -28.43 -16.58
N TRP A 242 -24.09 -27.25 -16.00
CA TRP A 242 -23.00 -26.43 -15.46
C TRP A 242 -23.25 -26.05 -14.00
N PHE A 243 -22.18 -25.98 -13.21
CA PHE A 243 -22.14 -25.30 -11.91
C PHE A 243 -21.75 -23.84 -12.15
N TYR A 244 -22.45 -22.89 -11.50
CA TYR A 244 -22.19 -21.48 -11.62
C TYR A 244 -21.94 -20.86 -10.24
N ALA A 245 -20.88 -20.04 -10.16
CA ALA A 245 -20.62 -19.13 -9.05
C ALA A 245 -20.54 -17.70 -9.58
N ARG A 246 -21.17 -16.76 -8.89
CA ARG A 246 -21.26 -15.34 -9.28
C ARG A 246 -20.93 -14.44 -8.13
N ASP A 247 -20.78 -13.16 -8.42
CA ASP A 247 -20.50 -12.08 -7.44
C ASP A 247 -19.25 -12.32 -6.59
N LEU A 248 -18.29 -13.04 -7.16
CA LEU A 248 -17.03 -13.36 -6.51
C LEU A 248 -16.15 -12.12 -6.49
N LYS A 249 -15.76 -11.65 -5.30
CA LYS A 249 -14.95 -10.44 -5.13
C LYS A 249 -13.46 -10.79 -5.13
N ILE A 250 -12.69 -10.03 -5.89
CA ILE A 250 -11.24 -10.18 -6.02
C ILE A 250 -10.62 -8.80 -6.27
N HIS A 251 -9.34 -8.62 -6.02
CA HIS A 251 -8.60 -7.43 -6.41
C HIS A 251 -7.37 -7.78 -7.25
N ASP A 252 -6.88 -6.80 -8.04
CA ASP A 252 -5.80 -7.00 -9.02
C ASP A 252 -4.37 -7.01 -8.44
N GLN A 253 -4.22 -6.84 -7.13
CA GLN A 253 -2.93 -6.93 -6.45
C GLN A 253 -2.79 -8.28 -5.71
N GLY A 254 -2.87 -9.38 -6.46
CA GLY A 254 -2.70 -10.72 -5.92
C GLY A 254 -3.89 -11.24 -5.12
N GLY A 255 -5.10 -10.67 -5.31
CA GLY A 255 -6.31 -11.19 -4.70
C GLY A 255 -6.67 -12.58 -5.24
N GLU A 256 -7.27 -13.40 -4.40
CA GLU A 256 -7.69 -14.76 -4.72
C GLU A 256 -9.14 -15.01 -4.32
N VAL A 257 -9.82 -15.83 -5.10
CA VAL A 257 -11.16 -16.35 -4.78
C VAL A 257 -11.28 -17.80 -5.22
N TRP A 258 -11.90 -18.60 -4.38
CA TRP A 258 -12.06 -20.03 -4.61
C TRP A 258 -13.53 -20.44 -4.64
N ILE A 259 -13.86 -21.41 -5.50
CA ILE A 259 -15.14 -22.08 -5.55
C ILE A 259 -14.95 -23.58 -5.38
N THR A 260 -15.99 -24.27 -4.90
CA THR A 260 -16.04 -25.72 -4.86
C THR A 260 -17.38 -26.15 -5.43
N THR A 261 -17.38 -27.07 -6.40
CA THR A 261 -18.60 -27.58 -7.03
C THR A 261 -19.42 -28.41 -6.04
N ASP A 262 -20.73 -28.49 -6.26
CA ASP A 262 -21.68 -29.24 -5.45
C ASP A 262 -21.93 -30.68 -5.94
N GLU A 263 -20.93 -31.23 -6.67
CA GLU A 263 -20.96 -32.59 -7.22
C GLU A 263 -20.68 -33.66 -6.15
N THR A 264 -21.04 -34.92 -6.41
CA THR A 264 -20.68 -36.05 -5.53
C THR A 264 -19.19 -36.16 -5.29
N THR A 265 -18.36 -35.81 -6.31
CA THR A 265 -16.91 -35.63 -6.17
C THR A 265 -16.61 -34.15 -6.38
N PRO A 266 -16.54 -33.33 -5.31
CA PRO A 266 -16.34 -31.89 -5.43
C PRO A 266 -14.98 -31.55 -6.06
N ARG A 267 -14.99 -30.56 -6.96
CA ARG A 267 -13.77 -29.99 -7.57
C ARG A 267 -13.61 -28.54 -7.13
N SER A 268 -12.40 -28.14 -6.80
CA SER A 268 -12.11 -26.76 -6.40
C SER A 268 -11.29 -26.04 -7.47
N PHE A 269 -11.75 -24.82 -7.80
CA PHE A 269 -11.06 -23.93 -8.72
C PHE A 269 -10.87 -22.57 -8.06
N GLY A 270 -9.74 -21.95 -8.32
CA GLY A 270 -9.40 -20.62 -7.85
C GLY A 270 -9.07 -19.66 -8.97
N PHE A 271 -9.47 -18.41 -8.84
CA PHE A 271 -8.90 -17.30 -9.58
C PHE A 271 -7.95 -16.53 -8.69
N ARG A 272 -6.79 -16.16 -9.24
CA ARG A 272 -5.87 -15.18 -8.70
C ARG A 272 -5.65 -14.10 -9.74
N MET A 273 -5.68 -12.83 -9.33
CA MET A 273 -5.49 -11.72 -10.26
C MET A 273 -4.25 -10.92 -9.87
N ARG A 274 -3.41 -10.58 -10.86
CA ARG A 274 -2.24 -9.72 -10.70
C ARG A 274 -2.24 -8.65 -11.78
N ASN A 275 -2.02 -7.41 -11.39
CA ASN A 275 -1.72 -6.31 -12.32
C ASN A 275 -0.21 -6.10 -12.29
N VAL A 276 0.48 -6.86 -13.14
CA VAL A 276 1.95 -6.90 -13.18
C VAL A 276 2.45 -5.65 -13.89
N ARG A 277 3.32 -4.91 -13.21
CA ARG A 277 4.11 -3.83 -13.81
C ARG A 277 5.58 -4.13 -13.60
N TRP A 278 6.25 -4.42 -14.68
CA TRP A 278 7.64 -4.86 -14.63
C TRP A 278 8.56 -3.71 -14.23
N PRO A 279 9.41 -3.88 -13.19
CA PRO A 279 10.30 -2.81 -12.74
C PRO A 279 11.40 -2.51 -13.75
N SER A 280 11.69 -3.44 -14.66
CA SER A 280 12.72 -3.30 -15.70
C SER A 280 12.55 -4.37 -16.79
N GLY A 281 13.27 -4.20 -17.90
CA GLY A 281 13.28 -5.16 -19.01
C GLY A 281 12.23 -4.87 -20.09
N PRO A 282 12.16 -5.72 -21.13
CA PRO A 282 11.29 -5.51 -22.29
C PRO A 282 9.87 -6.09 -22.13
N ASN A 283 9.55 -6.68 -20.98
CA ASN A 283 8.25 -7.30 -20.76
C ASN A 283 7.14 -6.23 -20.70
N ALA A 284 6.02 -6.50 -21.35
CA ALA A 284 4.87 -5.63 -21.29
C ALA A 284 4.12 -5.80 -19.96
N ASP A 285 3.67 -4.69 -19.40
CA ASP A 285 2.77 -4.68 -18.25
C ASP A 285 1.45 -5.38 -18.62
N ALA A 286 0.85 -6.11 -17.68
CA ALA A 286 -0.34 -6.88 -17.95
C ALA A 286 -1.22 -7.09 -16.71
N LEU A 287 -2.54 -6.99 -16.91
CA LEU A 287 -3.53 -7.54 -16.00
C LEU A 287 -3.67 -9.04 -16.30
N THR A 288 -3.32 -9.90 -15.36
CA THR A 288 -3.30 -11.35 -15.55
C THR A 288 -4.28 -12.03 -14.60
N LEU A 289 -5.13 -12.89 -15.16
CA LEU A 289 -6.04 -13.77 -14.43
C LEU A 289 -5.51 -15.19 -14.49
N TYR A 290 -5.05 -15.71 -13.35
CA TYR A 290 -4.58 -17.09 -13.22
C TYR A 290 -5.71 -18.01 -12.75
N VAL A 291 -5.69 -19.24 -13.26
CA VAL A 291 -6.57 -20.33 -12.82
C VAL A 291 -5.77 -21.34 -12.03
N HIS A 292 -6.26 -21.67 -10.85
CA HIS A 292 -5.65 -22.65 -9.94
C HIS A 292 -6.61 -23.78 -9.62
N THR A 293 -6.05 -24.94 -9.25
CA THR A 293 -6.74 -26.04 -8.60
C THR A 293 -6.04 -26.36 -7.28
N ARG A 294 -6.71 -27.10 -6.38
CA ARG A 294 -6.11 -27.47 -5.09
C ARG A 294 -5.02 -28.52 -5.20
N GLU A 295 -4.99 -29.25 -6.32
CA GLU A 295 -4.04 -30.33 -6.56
C GLU A 295 -2.67 -29.84 -7.02
N GLN A 296 -2.57 -28.57 -7.46
CA GLN A 296 -1.33 -28.00 -8.03
C GLN A 296 -1.03 -26.64 -7.40
N THR A 297 0.24 -26.42 -7.06
CA THR A 297 0.71 -25.11 -6.56
C THR A 297 0.82 -24.07 -7.67
N ALA A 298 1.22 -24.52 -8.89
CA ALA A 298 1.30 -23.66 -10.05
C ALA A 298 -0.11 -23.43 -10.66
N ALA A 299 -0.29 -22.28 -11.30
CA ALA A 299 -1.49 -22.03 -12.09
C ALA A 299 -1.57 -23.02 -13.25
N ILE A 300 -2.76 -23.59 -13.46
CA ILE A 300 -3.02 -24.53 -14.57
C ILE A 300 -3.24 -23.81 -15.90
N SER A 301 -3.61 -22.54 -15.86
CA SER A 301 -3.78 -21.67 -17.03
C SER A 301 -3.83 -20.21 -16.61
N TYR A 302 -3.73 -19.32 -17.57
CA TYR A 302 -3.89 -17.89 -17.36
C TYR A 302 -4.41 -17.20 -18.62
N ALA A 303 -5.02 -16.02 -18.41
CA ALA A 303 -5.35 -15.06 -19.44
C ALA A 303 -4.81 -13.69 -19.03
N TRP A 304 -4.48 -12.85 -20.01
CA TRP A 304 -3.96 -11.51 -19.77
C TRP A 304 -4.66 -10.48 -20.66
N ALA A 305 -4.66 -9.25 -20.18
CA ALA A 305 -5.21 -8.07 -20.85
C ALA A 305 -4.30 -6.86 -20.59
N SER A 306 -4.63 -5.71 -21.19
CA SER A 306 -3.98 -4.44 -20.84
C SER A 306 -4.06 -4.18 -19.33
N PRO A 307 -3.04 -3.56 -18.71
CA PRO A 307 -3.05 -3.22 -17.28
C PRO A 307 -4.28 -2.42 -16.83
N ASP A 308 -4.82 -1.60 -17.73
CA ASP A 308 -5.96 -0.72 -17.46
C ASP A 308 -7.30 -1.32 -17.96
N ALA A 309 -7.32 -2.59 -18.35
CA ALA A 309 -8.53 -3.24 -18.83
C ALA A 309 -9.59 -3.34 -17.72
N ASP A 310 -10.84 -3.04 -18.07
CA ASP A 310 -11.97 -3.19 -17.18
C ASP A 310 -12.47 -4.64 -17.08
N ARG A 311 -11.93 -5.52 -17.92
CA ARG A 311 -12.35 -6.91 -17.98
C ARG A 311 -11.21 -7.81 -18.45
N VAL A 312 -11.10 -8.98 -17.81
CA VAL A 312 -10.30 -10.10 -18.26
C VAL A 312 -11.11 -11.40 -18.08
N GLY A 313 -10.99 -12.32 -19.03
CA GLY A 313 -11.74 -13.58 -18.98
C GLY A 313 -10.98 -14.72 -19.59
N ILE A 314 -11.40 -15.95 -19.25
CA ILE A 314 -10.80 -17.19 -19.71
C ILE A 314 -11.87 -18.20 -20.09
N ASN A 315 -11.59 -18.97 -21.13
CA ASN A 315 -12.46 -20.03 -21.62
C ASN A 315 -11.65 -21.31 -21.81
N LEU A 316 -11.74 -22.19 -20.84
CA LEU A 316 -11.12 -23.53 -20.87
C LEU A 316 -12.21 -24.60 -20.97
N ARG A 317 -11.83 -25.81 -21.42
CA ARG A 317 -12.77 -26.94 -21.48
C ARG A 317 -13.35 -27.30 -20.12
N MET A 318 -12.59 -27.08 -19.03
CA MET A 318 -12.94 -27.47 -17.67
C MET A 318 -13.50 -26.31 -16.84
N LEU A 319 -13.39 -25.07 -17.29
CA LEU A 319 -13.84 -23.88 -16.57
C LEU A 319 -13.92 -22.70 -17.54
N GLN A 320 -14.96 -21.90 -17.38
CA GLN A 320 -15.08 -20.59 -18.00
C GLN A 320 -15.26 -19.54 -16.90
N GLY A 321 -14.79 -18.33 -17.14
CA GLY A 321 -15.01 -17.26 -16.21
C GLY A 321 -14.48 -15.91 -16.69
N SER A 322 -14.92 -14.87 -16.01
CA SER A 322 -14.50 -13.52 -16.32
C SER A 322 -14.61 -12.66 -15.06
N CYS A 323 -13.72 -11.68 -14.95
CA CYS A 323 -13.73 -10.66 -13.93
C CYS A 323 -13.89 -9.28 -14.59
N SER A 324 -14.70 -8.42 -14.01
CA SER A 324 -14.94 -7.04 -14.48
C SER A 324 -14.99 -6.06 -13.31
N ARG A 325 -14.57 -4.82 -13.56
CA ARG A 325 -14.71 -3.68 -12.65
C ARG A 325 -16.14 -3.17 -12.65
#